data_93bdbbe8eddb75d36fae120a279f4a9b
#
_entry.id   93bdbbe8eddb75d36fae120a279f4a9b
#
_cell.length_a   1.000
_cell.length_b   1.000
_cell.length_c   1.000
_cell.angle_alpha   90.00
_cell.angle_beta   90.00
_cell.angle_gamma   90.00
#
_symmetry.space_group_name_H-M   'P 1'
#
loop_
_entity.id
_entity.type
_entity.pdbx_description
1 polymer ?
#
loop_
_entity_poly.entity_id
_entity_poly.type
_entity_poly.pdbx_seq_one_letter_code
_entity_poly.pdbx_strand_id
1 'polypeptide(L)'
;DREEVLCLPFLLGKDVEWQMENVIAVLVIIILVGGAAAYLVKAKRSGVKCVGCPAGGSCSSKNKSKKKKLTGPVIAKKTILISGMHCAHCVQSVTDSLNRIDGVSAKVDLNKNCAEISLDREVGDDLLIAAVEKEGFSVDSIRNKTV
;
A
#
# COMPACT_ATOMS: atom_id res chain seq x y z
N ASP A 1 -19.67 -35.69 -60.83
CA ASP A 1 -18.72 -35.90 -61.92
C ASP A 1 -18.16 -34.65 -62.54
N ARG A 2 -18.07 -33.50 -62.36
CA ARG A 2 -17.51 -32.40 -63.11
C ARG A 2 -17.99 -31.03 -62.57
N GLU A 3 -17.76 -30.73 -61.37
CA GLU A 3 -18.05 -29.40 -60.89
C GLU A 3 -17.08 -28.90 -59.80
N GLU A 4 -15.82 -29.32 -59.78
CA GLU A 4 -14.89 -28.89 -58.74
C GLU A 4 -13.55 -28.36 -59.22
N VAL A 5 -13.47 -27.68 -60.34
CA VAL A 5 -12.18 -27.11 -60.80
C VAL A 5 -12.35 -25.72 -61.39
N LEU A 6 -13.01 -24.79 -60.66
CA LEU A 6 -13.03 -23.41 -61.19
C LEU A 6 -13.22 -22.33 -60.14
N CYS A 7 -12.50 -22.41 -59.01
CA CYS A 7 -12.48 -21.28 -58.08
C CYS A 7 -11.12 -21.06 -57.42
N LEU A 8 -10.01 -21.30 -58.08
CA LEU A 8 -8.70 -21.13 -57.44
C LEU A 8 -7.74 -20.09 -57.96
N PRO A 9 -8.10 -19.16 -58.86
CA PRO A 9 -7.13 -18.04 -59.09
C PRO A 9 -7.59 -16.67 -58.61
N PHE A 10 -8.69 -16.57 -57.84
CA PHE A 10 -9.15 -15.24 -57.38
C PHE A 10 -8.64 -14.84 -55.98
N LEU A 11 -7.92 -15.71 -55.29
CA LEU A 11 -7.47 -15.42 -53.92
C LEU A 11 -6.02 -14.92 -53.79
N LEU A 12 -5.24 -14.89 -54.88
CA LEU A 12 -3.81 -14.48 -54.83
C LEU A 12 -3.53 -13.00 -55.01
N GLY A 13 -4.52 -12.18 -55.31
CA GLY A 13 -4.31 -10.76 -55.59
C GLY A 13 -4.79 -9.78 -54.50
N LYS A 14 -5.54 -10.29 -53.50
CA LYS A 14 -6.12 -9.46 -52.45
C LYS A 14 -5.38 -9.52 -51.10
N ASP A 15 -4.49 -10.47 -50.95
CA ASP A 15 -3.87 -10.74 -49.66
C ASP A 15 -2.74 -9.77 -49.31
N VAL A 16 -2.17 -9.08 -50.28
CA VAL A 16 -1.04 -8.16 -50.07
C VAL A 16 -1.53 -6.80 -49.59
N GLU A 17 -2.65 -6.28 -50.09
CA GLU A 17 -3.20 -5.00 -49.61
C GLU A 17 -3.85 -5.14 -48.22
N TRP A 18 -4.54 -6.23 -47.97
CA TRP A 18 -5.11 -6.58 -46.63
C TRP A 18 -4.03 -6.78 -45.58
N GLN A 19 -2.84 -7.23 -45.98
CA GLN A 19 -1.74 -7.46 -45.04
C GLN A 19 -1.11 -6.15 -44.61
N MET A 20 -0.99 -5.12 -45.44
CA MET A 20 -0.43 -3.85 -45.03
C MET A 20 -1.34 -3.07 -44.11
N GLU A 21 -2.65 -3.05 -44.36
CA GLU A 21 -3.61 -2.43 -43.41
C GLU A 21 -3.66 -3.17 -42.08
N ASN A 22 -3.65 -4.50 -42.10
CA ASN A 22 -3.62 -5.31 -40.89
C ASN A 22 -2.30 -5.16 -40.12
N VAL A 23 -1.16 -5.07 -40.79
CA VAL A 23 0.14 -4.85 -40.16
C VAL A 23 0.18 -3.50 -39.47
N ILE A 24 -0.33 -2.45 -40.11
CA ILE A 24 -0.41 -1.11 -39.51
C ILE A 24 -1.34 -1.13 -38.29
N ALA A 25 -2.51 -1.77 -38.41
CA ALA A 25 -3.46 -1.91 -37.29
C ALA A 25 -2.84 -2.67 -36.13
N VAL A 26 -2.13 -3.77 -36.38
CA VAL A 26 -1.45 -4.56 -35.34
C VAL A 26 -0.32 -3.76 -34.70
N LEU A 27 0.47 -3.01 -35.47
CA LEU A 27 1.52 -2.12 -34.93
C LEU A 27 0.93 -1.04 -34.04
N VAL A 28 -0.17 -0.41 -34.45
CA VAL A 28 -0.85 0.60 -33.63
C VAL A 28 -1.35 -0.02 -32.30
N ILE A 29 -1.95 -1.20 -32.36
CA ILE A 29 -2.41 -1.91 -31.16
C ILE A 29 -1.23 -2.24 -30.24
N ILE A 30 -0.12 -2.75 -30.78
CA ILE A 30 1.09 -3.07 -30.00
C ILE A 30 1.64 -1.79 -29.30
N ILE A 31 1.67 -0.67 -30.02
CA ILE A 31 2.15 0.61 -29.46
C ILE A 31 1.21 1.08 -28.35
N LEU A 32 -0.10 1.00 -28.54
CA LEU A 32 -1.08 1.41 -27.55
C LEU A 32 -1.04 0.51 -26.29
N VAL A 33 -1.02 -0.81 -26.50
CA VAL A 33 -0.95 -1.78 -25.40
C VAL A 33 0.39 -1.70 -24.70
N GLY A 34 1.50 -1.60 -25.42
CA GLY A 34 2.83 -1.44 -24.87
C GLY A 34 2.99 -0.13 -24.11
N GLY A 35 2.46 0.97 -24.64
CA GLY A 35 2.43 2.27 -23.96
C GLY A 35 1.60 2.25 -22.69
N ALA A 36 0.42 1.65 -22.72
CA ALA A 36 -0.44 1.47 -21.56
C ALA A 36 0.22 0.59 -20.48
N ALA A 37 0.83 -0.52 -20.91
CA ALA A 37 1.55 -1.42 -19.99
C ALA A 37 2.77 -0.71 -19.37
N ALA A 38 3.56 0.01 -20.15
CA ALA A 38 4.69 0.78 -19.66
C ALA A 38 4.25 1.88 -18.69
N TYR A 39 3.14 2.56 -19.00
CA TYR A 39 2.54 3.55 -18.10
C TYR A 39 2.10 2.93 -16.77
N LEU A 40 1.42 1.77 -16.81
CA LEU A 40 0.99 1.06 -15.61
C LEU A 40 2.18 0.57 -14.76
N VAL A 41 3.22 0.03 -15.42
CA VAL A 41 4.44 -0.41 -14.72
C VAL A 41 5.17 0.80 -14.10
N LYS A 42 5.26 1.92 -14.82
CA LYS A 42 5.83 3.17 -14.29
C LYS A 42 5.00 3.72 -13.13
N ALA A 43 3.68 3.75 -13.28
CA ALA A 43 2.76 4.17 -12.22
C ALA A 43 2.88 3.27 -10.97
N LYS A 44 3.01 1.96 -11.15
CA LYS A 44 3.24 1.00 -10.07
C LYS A 44 4.59 1.19 -9.38
N ARG A 45 5.64 1.52 -10.14
CA ARG A 45 6.96 1.86 -9.59
C ARG A 45 6.97 3.20 -8.87
N SER A 46 6.20 4.18 -9.35
CA SER A 46 6.04 5.50 -8.73
C SER A 46 5.13 5.49 -7.49
N GLY A 47 4.59 4.33 -7.08
CA GLY A 47 3.81 4.18 -5.86
C GLY A 47 2.38 4.72 -5.92
N VAL A 48 1.87 5.04 -7.10
CA VAL A 48 0.46 5.41 -7.31
C VAL A 48 -0.39 4.15 -7.25
N LYS A 49 -1.05 3.92 -6.11
CA LYS A 49 -1.70 2.65 -5.78
C LYS A 49 -3.18 2.54 -6.15
N CYS A 50 -3.79 3.58 -6.67
CA CYS A 50 -5.21 3.56 -7.03
C CYS A 50 -5.45 4.29 -8.35
N VAL A 51 -5.55 3.53 -9.44
CA VAL A 51 -6.14 4.00 -10.69
C VAL A 51 -7.65 3.79 -10.55
N GLY A 52 -8.39 4.88 -10.28
CA GLY A 52 -9.84 4.83 -10.26
C GLY A 52 -10.57 5.45 -9.06
N CYS A 53 -9.89 6.07 -8.10
CA CYS A 53 -10.58 6.86 -7.08
C CYS A 53 -10.79 8.31 -7.56
N PRO A 54 -12.03 8.80 -7.75
CA PRO A 54 -12.31 10.18 -8.15
C PRO A 54 -12.02 11.21 -7.04
N ALA A 55 -11.79 10.75 -5.82
CA ALA A 55 -11.32 11.58 -4.73
C ALA A 55 -9.80 11.46 -4.65
N GLY A 56 -9.06 12.47 -5.12
CA GLY A 56 -7.60 12.58 -5.15
C GLY A 56 -6.94 12.52 -3.75
N GLY A 57 -7.38 11.60 -2.90
CA GLY A 57 -6.79 11.28 -1.62
C GLY A 57 -5.76 10.18 -1.79
N SER A 58 -4.52 10.49 -1.53
CA SER A 58 -3.39 9.58 -1.45
C SER A 58 -3.65 8.47 -0.44
N CYS A 59 -4.27 7.35 -0.89
CA CYS A 59 -4.33 6.13 -0.11
C CYS A 59 -2.94 5.47 -0.11
N SER A 60 -2.03 6.03 0.64
CA SER A 60 -0.73 5.43 0.90
C SER A 60 -0.90 4.27 1.86
N SER A 61 -1.13 3.06 1.34
CA SER A 61 -1.14 1.83 2.14
C SER A 61 0.27 1.29 2.44
N LYS A 62 1.28 2.14 2.45
CA LYS A 62 2.46 1.95 3.26
C LYS A 62 2.26 2.80 4.50
N ASN A 63 1.48 2.28 5.47
CA ASN A 63 1.54 2.74 6.84
C ASN A 63 2.94 2.45 7.40
N LYS A 64 3.94 3.17 6.90
CA LYS A 64 5.03 3.58 7.75
C LYS A 64 4.40 4.64 8.66
N SER A 65 3.83 4.20 9.78
CA SER A 65 3.57 5.09 10.89
C SER A 65 4.78 6.02 11.00
N LYS A 66 4.55 7.31 10.84
CA LYS A 66 5.63 8.29 10.90
C LYS A 66 6.23 8.15 12.29
N LYS A 67 7.37 7.47 12.40
CA LYS A 67 8.10 7.41 13.66
C LYS A 67 8.42 8.84 14.03
N LYS A 68 7.85 9.32 15.14
CA LYS A 68 8.28 10.57 15.74
C LYS A 68 9.76 10.39 16.09
N LYS A 69 10.61 11.30 15.60
CA LYS A 69 12.01 11.31 16.01
C LYS A 69 12.04 11.78 17.45
N LEU A 70 12.55 10.95 18.33
CA LEU A 70 12.83 11.32 19.71
C LEU A 70 13.94 12.38 19.71
N THR A 71 13.85 13.32 20.61
CA THR A 71 14.85 14.41 20.74
C THR A 71 16.07 13.96 21.53
N GLY A 72 15.91 12.90 22.36
CA GLY A 72 16.94 12.32 23.21
C GLY A 72 17.27 10.86 22.88
N PRO A 73 18.26 10.29 23.56
CA PRO A 73 18.58 8.85 23.47
C PRO A 73 17.42 8.02 24.03
N VAL A 74 17.18 6.87 23.42
CA VAL A 74 16.16 5.92 23.91
C VAL A 74 16.64 5.32 25.22
N ILE A 75 15.96 5.60 26.33
CA ILE A 75 16.29 5.08 27.66
C ILE A 75 15.52 3.80 28.00
N ALA A 76 14.30 3.65 27.44
CA ALA A 76 13.48 2.47 27.68
C ALA A 76 12.66 2.09 26.44
N LYS A 77 12.34 0.81 26.33
CA LYS A 77 11.43 0.28 25.34
C LYS A 77 10.33 -0.50 26.03
N LYS A 78 9.09 -0.25 25.63
CA LYS A 78 7.91 -0.97 26.12
C LYS A 78 7.15 -1.55 24.97
N THR A 79 6.53 -2.70 25.18
CA THR A 79 5.61 -3.32 24.21
C THR A 79 4.25 -3.44 24.88
N ILE A 80 3.24 -2.85 24.25
CA ILE A 80 1.84 -2.90 24.70
C ILE A 80 1.08 -3.80 23.75
N LEU A 81 0.37 -4.79 24.30
CA LEU A 81 -0.64 -5.57 23.57
C LEU A 81 -1.96 -4.80 23.60
N ILE A 82 -2.56 -4.62 22.44
CA ILE A 82 -3.77 -3.83 22.27
C ILE A 82 -4.82 -4.70 21.57
N SER A 83 -5.97 -4.86 22.20
CA SER A 83 -7.12 -5.57 21.65
C SER A 83 -8.07 -4.61 20.93
N GLY A 84 -8.77 -5.14 19.91
CA GLY A 84 -9.79 -4.41 19.16
C GLY A 84 -9.30 -3.72 17.90
N MET A 85 -8.02 -3.84 17.54
CA MET A 85 -7.50 -3.29 16.28
C MET A 85 -7.81 -4.22 15.11
N HIS A 86 -8.62 -3.76 14.15
CA HIS A 86 -9.01 -4.55 12.97
C HIS A 86 -8.65 -3.87 11.64
N CYS A 87 -8.18 -2.63 11.66
CA CYS A 87 -7.97 -1.85 10.45
C CYS A 87 -6.68 -1.02 10.51
N ALA A 88 -6.17 -0.68 9.31
CA ALA A 88 -4.99 0.17 9.19
C ALA A 88 -5.21 1.58 9.76
N HIS A 89 -6.45 2.07 9.74
CA HIS A 89 -6.81 3.35 10.33
C HIS A 89 -6.72 3.30 11.86
N CYS A 90 -7.14 2.18 12.46
CA CYS A 90 -7.02 1.95 13.91
C CYS A 90 -5.55 2.03 14.37
N VAL A 91 -4.64 1.38 13.60
CA VAL A 91 -3.20 1.45 13.84
C VAL A 91 -2.70 2.89 13.79
N GLN A 92 -3.20 3.68 12.85
CA GLN A 92 -2.79 5.08 12.72
C GLN A 92 -3.28 5.93 13.89
N SER A 93 -4.56 5.81 14.28
CA SER A 93 -5.13 6.54 15.42
C SER A 93 -4.35 6.26 16.70
N VAL A 94 -4.11 4.99 17.01
CA VAL A 94 -3.31 4.60 18.19
C VAL A 94 -1.88 5.12 18.11
N THR A 95 -1.24 5.02 16.93
CA THR A 95 0.12 5.53 16.73
C THR A 95 0.19 7.03 16.94
N ASP A 96 -0.77 7.78 16.39
CA ASP A 96 -0.82 9.23 16.50
C ASP A 96 -1.14 9.67 17.92
N SER A 97 -2.02 8.97 18.63
CA SER A 97 -2.37 9.24 20.03
C SER A 97 -1.17 9.04 20.95
N LEU A 98 -0.46 7.92 20.80
CA LEU A 98 0.78 7.65 21.56
C LEU A 98 1.90 8.64 21.24
N ASN A 99 2.06 9.03 19.97
CA ASN A 99 3.08 9.99 19.54
C ASN A 99 2.79 11.45 19.97
N ARG A 100 1.57 11.75 20.42
CA ARG A 100 1.25 13.07 21.02
C ARG A 100 1.87 13.23 22.40
N ILE A 101 2.18 12.14 23.08
CA ILE A 101 2.85 12.17 24.36
C ILE A 101 4.32 12.58 24.16
N ASP A 102 4.79 13.51 24.95
CA ASP A 102 6.18 13.96 24.87
C ASP A 102 7.14 12.86 25.34
N GLY A 103 8.19 12.64 24.55
CA GLY A 103 9.18 11.61 24.84
C GLY A 103 8.78 10.19 24.41
N VAL A 104 7.67 10.06 23.68
CA VAL A 104 7.16 8.77 23.19
C VAL A 104 7.29 8.69 21.67
N SER A 105 7.85 7.58 21.18
CA SER A 105 7.84 7.19 19.78
C SER A 105 7.26 5.78 19.65
N ALA A 106 6.04 5.70 19.17
CA ALA A 106 5.30 4.45 19.02
C ALA A 106 5.32 3.92 17.58
N LYS A 107 5.39 2.60 17.47
CA LYS A 107 5.21 1.86 16.23
C LYS A 107 4.21 0.73 16.49
N VAL A 108 3.04 0.82 15.88
CA VAL A 108 1.98 -0.17 16.03
C VAL A 108 2.03 -1.18 14.88
N ASP A 109 1.89 -2.46 15.19
CA ASP A 109 1.82 -3.56 14.24
C ASP A 109 0.47 -4.25 14.35
N LEU A 110 -0.34 -4.18 13.28
CA LEU A 110 -1.65 -4.78 13.23
C LEU A 110 -1.61 -6.31 13.32
N ASN A 111 -0.62 -6.95 12.67
CA ASN A 111 -0.55 -8.40 12.61
C ASN A 111 -0.26 -9.04 13.97
N LYS A 112 0.42 -8.28 14.82
CA LYS A 112 0.82 -8.73 16.18
C LYS A 112 -0.08 -8.15 17.26
N ASN A 113 -1.01 -7.27 16.91
CA ASN A 113 -1.83 -6.50 17.83
C ASN A 113 -1.01 -5.85 18.94
N CYS A 114 0.17 -5.33 18.61
CA CYS A 114 1.08 -4.73 19.56
C CYS A 114 1.61 -3.37 19.13
N ALA A 115 1.90 -2.53 20.12
CA ALA A 115 2.60 -1.27 19.97
C ALA A 115 3.99 -1.37 20.59
N GLU A 116 5.04 -1.20 19.77
CA GLU A 116 6.41 -1.02 20.23
C GLU A 116 6.65 0.46 20.54
N ILE A 117 6.95 0.78 21.76
CA ILE A 117 7.14 2.14 22.25
C ILE A 117 8.59 2.34 22.65
N SER A 118 9.21 3.38 22.13
CA SER A 118 10.53 3.85 22.52
C SER A 118 10.37 5.16 23.30
N LEU A 119 11.03 5.26 24.43
CA LEU A 119 10.95 6.36 25.37
C LEU A 119 12.31 7.05 25.51
N ASP A 120 12.33 8.40 25.45
CA ASP A 120 13.51 9.20 25.77
C ASP A 120 13.49 9.74 27.23
N ARG A 121 12.39 9.51 27.93
CA ARG A 121 12.19 9.85 29.36
C ARG A 121 11.28 8.84 30.03
N GLU A 122 11.24 8.84 31.34
CA GLU A 122 10.27 8.01 32.06
C GLU A 122 8.86 8.54 31.84
N VAL A 123 7.99 7.67 31.26
CA VAL A 123 6.57 7.94 31.08
C VAL A 123 5.81 6.85 31.83
N GLY A 124 4.87 7.26 32.67
CA GLY A 124 4.00 6.32 33.41
C GLY A 124 3.15 5.47 32.47
N ASP A 125 2.97 4.21 32.85
CA ASP A 125 2.16 3.27 32.05
C ASP A 125 0.70 3.73 31.97
N ASP A 126 0.19 4.42 33.00
CA ASP A 126 -1.17 4.97 33.04
C ASP A 126 -1.44 5.96 31.89
N LEU A 127 -0.47 6.78 31.54
CA LEU A 127 -0.61 7.73 30.43
C LEU A 127 -0.66 7.03 29.07
N LEU A 128 0.09 5.94 28.93
CA LEU A 128 0.09 5.14 27.71
C LEU A 128 -1.23 4.37 27.55
N ILE A 129 -1.75 3.81 28.66
CA ILE A 129 -3.05 3.14 28.71
C ILE A 129 -4.16 4.12 28.36
N ALA A 130 -4.21 5.27 29.04
CA ALA A 130 -5.24 6.29 28.80
C ALA A 130 -5.24 6.80 27.35
N ALA A 131 -4.06 6.91 26.72
CA ALA A 131 -3.96 7.32 25.33
C ALA A 131 -4.57 6.28 24.34
N VAL A 132 -4.44 5.00 24.65
CA VAL A 132 -5.01 3.90 23.84
C VAL A 132 -6.51 3.77 24.09
N GLU A 133 -6.95 3.83 25.35
CA GLU A 133 -8.36 3.74 25.74
C GLU A 133 -9.18 4.92 25.20
N LYS A 134 -8.59 6.11 25.13
CA LYS A 134 -9.23 7.29 24.52
C LYS A 134 -9.60 7.09 23.05
N GLU A 135 -8.86 6.26 22.33
CA GLU A 135 -9.17 5.89 20.94
C GLU A 135 -10.19 4.73 20.85
N GLY A 136 -10.65 4.21 21.99
CA GLY A 136 -11.65 3.14 22.07
C GLY A 136 -11.10 1.73 22.01
N PHE A 137 -9.80 1.55 22.27
CA PHE A 137 -9.12 0.26 22.29
C PHE A 137 -8.81 -0.17 23.73
N SER A 138 -8.65 -1.48 23.94
CA SER A 138 -8.30 -2.04 25.25
C SER A 138 -6.83 -2.47 25.28
N VAL A 139 -6.19 -2.23 26.43
CA VAL A 139 -4.81 -2.68 26.68
C VAL A 139 -4.85 -3.99 27.46
N ASP A 140 -4.32 -5.07 26.88
CA ASP A 140 -4.28 -6.38 27.52
C ASP A 140 -3.07 -6.55 28.44
N SER A 141 -1.90 -6.11 27.99
CA SER A 141 -0.68 -6.21 28.80
C SER A 141 0.39 -5.22 28.33
N ILE A 142 1.22 -4.81 29.29
CA ILE A 142 2.42 -4.00 29.06
C ILE A 142 3.65 -4.80 29.46
N ARG A 143 4.62 -4.87 28.56
CA ARG A 143 5.89 -5.54 28.80
C ARG A 143 7.02 -4.53 28.68
N ASN A 144 7.82 -4.40 29.72
CA ASN A 144 9.02 -3.61 29.72
C ASN A 144 10.15 -4.42 29.07
N LYS A 145 10.76 -3.87 28.01
CA LYS A 145 11.96 -4.44 27.41
C LYS A 145 13.14 -3.56 27.83
N THR A 146 13.87 -4.00 28.82
CA THR A 146 15.13 -3.32 29.22
C THR A 146 16.08 -3.38 28.02
N VAL A 147 16.71 -2.25 27.72
CA VAL A 147 17.74 -2.12 26.64
C VAL A 147 19.08 -2.59 27.18
#